data_5ae221b5e7efd22f80803254334655ac
#
_entry.id   5ae221b5e7efd22f80803254334655ac
#
_cell.length_a   1.000
_cell.length_b   1.000
_cell.length_c   1.000
_cell.angle_alpha   90.00
_cell.angle_beta   90.00
_cell.angle_gamma   90.00
#
_symmetry.space_group_name_H-M   'P 1'
#
loop_
_entity.id
_entity.type
_entity.pdbx_description
1 polymer ?
#
loop_
_entity_poly.entity_id
_entity_poly.type
_entity_poly.pdbx_seq_one_letter_code
_entity_poly.pdbx_strand_id
1 'polypeptide(L)'
;MKSRLKNNIKQFTPPLFLNYVKDFRNYCDFLKHSSLIKTNIILKNKHKGERCFILGSGPSIKDEDLKPLKNEIVFALNNFYVHDDFYEIMSGEVEKYYMTAP
;
A
#
# COMPACT_ATOMS: atom_id res chain seq x y z
N MET A 1 31.68 -28.92 -9.90
CA MET A 1 30.80 -29.49 -10.93
C MET A 1 29.36 -28.95 -10.86
N LYS A 2 28.76 -28.89 -9.68
CA LYS A 2 27.40 -28.36 -9.52
C LYS A 2 27.23 -26.87 -9.88
N SER A 3 28.27 -26.02 -9.70
CA SER A 3 28.24 -24.62 -10.06
C SER A 3 28.35 -24.37 -11.56
N ARG A 4 29.07 -25.22 -12.31
CA ARG A 4 29.17 -25.15 -13.76
C ARG A 4 27.85 -25.51 -14.44
N LEU A 5 27.15 -26.52 -13.92
CA LEU A 5 25.82 -26.92 -14.42
C LEU A 5 24.78 -25.81 -14.20
N LYS A 6 24.80 -25.18 -13.04
CA LYS A 6 23.92 -24.01 -12.76
C LYS A 6 24.16 -22.84 -13.71
N ASN A 7 25.43 -22.54 -14.00
CA ASN A 7 25.77 -21.45 -14.92
C ASN A 7 25.38 -21.78 -16.37
N ASN A 8 25.55 -23.02 -16.80
CA ASN A 8 25.15 -23.46 -18.14
C ASN A 8 23.63 -23.43 -18.34
N ILE A 9 22.86 -23.84 -17.32
CA ILE A 9 21.39 -23.75 -17.35
C ILE A 9 20.94 -22.28 -17.45
N LYS A 10 21.57 -21.36 -16.71
CA LYS A 10 21.26 -19.93 -16.82
C LYS A 10 21.59 -19.35 -18.18
N GLN A 11 22.67 -19.81 -18.83
CA GLN A 11 23.05 -19.35 -20.17
C GLN A 11 22.12 -19.84 -21.26
N PHE A 12 21.55 -21.05 -21.11
CA PHE A 12 20.63 -21.64 -22.09
C PHE A 12 19.17 -21.26 -21.89
N THR A 13 18.81 -20.65 -20.74
CA THR A 13 17.44 -20.23 -20.50
C THR A 13 17.21 -18.85 -21.12
N PRO A 14 16.32 -18.73 -22.13
CA PRO A 14 16.06 -17.42 -22.74
C PRO A 14 15.47 -16.45 -21.72
N PRO A 15 15.78 -15.16 -21.78
CA PRO A 15 15.21 -14.14 -20.89
C PRO A 15 13.67 -14.14 -20.91
N LEU A 16 13.07 -14.44 -22.06
CA LEU A 16 11.62 -14.57 -22.22
C LEU A 16 11.03 -15.69 -21.34
N PHE A 17 11.73 -16.80 -21.22
CA PHE A 17 11.29 -17.90 -20.36
C PHE A 17 11.35 -17.55 -18.88
N LEU A 18 12.42 -16.85 -18.47
CA LEU A 18 12.56 -16.37 -17.10
C LEU A 18 11.44 -15.38 -16.72
N ASN A 19 11.12 -14.47 -17.62
CA ASN A 19 10.00 -13.54 -17.43
C ASN A 19 8.67 -14.28 -17.34
N TYR A 20 8.45 -15.28 -18.15
CA TYR A 20 7.24 -16.11 -18.12
C TYR A 20 7.08 -16.85 -16.79
N VAL A 21 8.15 -17.44 -16.27
CA VAL A 21 8.16 -18.11 -14.95
C VAL A 21 7.87 -17.10 -13.83
N LYS A 22 8.44 -15.90 -13.91
CA LYS A 22 8.22 -14.83 -12.95
C LYS A 22 6.77 -14.37 -12.95
N ASP A 23 6.18 -14.18 -14.11
CA ASP A 23 4.79 -13.78 -14.28
C ASP A 23 3.84 -14.86 -13.76
N PHE A 24 4.15 -16.15 -14.01
CA PHE A 24 3.38 -17.28 -13.49
C PHE A 24 3.44 -17.32 -11.95
N ARG A 25 4.60 -17.08 -11.37
CA ARG A 25 4.77 -17.02 -9.91
C ARG A 25 3.95 -15.89 -9.32
N ASN A 26 4.00 -14.71 -9.92
CA ASN A 26 3.20 -13.55 -9.50
C ASN A 26 1.70 -13.85 -9.58
N TYR A 27 1.27 -14.54 -10.62
CA TYR A 27 -0.12 -14.97 -10.78
C TYR A 27 -0.54 -15.94 -9.68
N CYS A 28 0.30 -16.93 -9.34
CA CYS A 28 0.03 -17.85 -8.24
C CYS A 28 -0.05 -17.15 -6.89
N ASP A 29 0.84 -16.17 -6.62
CA ASP A 29 0.79 -15.36 -5.42
C ASP A 29 -0.48 -14.52 -5.36
N PHE A 30 -0.91 -13.95 -6.48
CA PHE A 30 -2.19 -13.25 -6.61
C PHE A 30 -3.36 -14.17 -6.25
N LEU A 31 -3.39 -15.40 -6.75
CA LEU A 31 -4.46 -16.37 -6.44
C LEU A 31 -4.49 -16.74 -4.95
N LYS A 32 -3.33 -16.89 -4.32
CA LYS A 32 -3.24 -17.17 -2.86
C LYS A 32 -3.83 -16.05 -2.03
N HIS A 33 -3.69 -14.81 -2.46
CA HIS A 33 -4.16 -13.62 -1.74
C HIS A 33 -5.48 -13.06 -2.29
N SER A 34 -6.11 -13.76 -3.24
CA SER A 34 -7.32 -13.30 -3.91
C SER A 34 -8.49 -13.05 -2.96
N SER A 35 -8.61 -13.82 -1.89
CA SER A 35 -9.67 -13.61 -0.88
C SER A 35 -9.50 -12.29 -0.15
N LEU A 36 -8.25 -11.91 0.20
CA LEU A 36 -7.94 -10.62 0.82
C LEU A 36 -8.17 -9.46 -0.15
N ILE A 37 -7.79 -9.66 -1.42
CA ILE A 37 -7.98 -8.65 -2.46
C ILE A 37 -9.47 -8.45 -2.76
N LYS A 38 -10.25 -9.53 -2.78
CA LYS A 38 -11.70 -9.45 -2.99
C LYS A 38 -12.42 -8.64 -1.91
N THR A 39 -11.95 -8.67 -0.66
CA THR A 39 -12.53 -7.83 0.38
C THR A 39 -12.36 -6.34 0.10
N ASN A 40 -11.32 -5.95 -0.66
CA ASN A 40 -11.10 -4.57 -1.05
C ASN A 40 -12.09 -4.07 -2.12
N ILE A 41 -12.87 -4.96 -2.74
CA ILE A 41 -13.90 -4.57 -3.72
C ILE A 41 -14.95 -3.65 -3.08
N ILE A 42 -15.23 -3.82 -1.81
CA ILE A 42 -16.17 -2.95 -1.08
C ILE A 42 -15.70 -1.50 -1.03
N LEU A 43 -14.38 -1.27 -1.16
CA LEU A 43 -13.80 0.07 -1.19
C LEU A 43 -13.85 0.71 -2.58
N LYS A 44 -14.11 -0.09 -3.62
CA LYS A 44 -14.14 0.40 -4.99
C LYS A 44 -15.27 1.41 -5.18
N ASN A 45 -14.92 2.59 -5.65
CA ASN A 45 -15.86 3.69 -5.89
C ASN A 45 -16.62 4.18 -4.65
N LYS A 46 -16.25 3.73 -3.45
CA LYS A 46 -16.91 4.12 -2.20
C LYS A 46 -16.91 5.64 -1.99
N HIS A 47 -15.82 6.29 -2.36
CA HIS A 47 -15.61 7.72 -2.18
C HIS A 47 -15.59 8.47 -3.53
N LYS A 48 -16.26 7.93 -4.55
CA LYS A 48 -16.30 8.54 -5.87
C LYS A 48 -16.88 9.95 -5.81
N GLY A 49 -16.12 10.91 -6.34
CA GLY A 49 -16.51 12.32 -6.33
C GLY A 49 -16.22 13.07 -5.03
N GLU A 50 -15.73 12.39 -4.01
CA GLU A 50 -15.33 13.00 -2.76
C GLU A 50 -13.84 13.32 -2.74
N ARG A 51 -13.47 14.37 -1.99
CA ARG A 51 -12.06 14.70 -1.79
C ARG A 51 -11.49 13.93 -0.61
N CYS A 52 -10.19 13.68 -0.62
CA CYS A 52 -9.49 13.11 0.52
C CYS A 52 -8.18 13.86 0.77
N PHE A 53 -7.67 13.74 1.97
CA PHE A 53 -6.40 14.31 2.39
C PHE A 53 -5.42 13.20 2.73
N ILE A 54 -4.23 13.26 2.16
CA ILE A 54 -3.16 12.31 2.46
C ILE A 54 -2.16 13.01 3.35
N LEU A 55 -1.97 12.49 4.56
CA LEU A 55 -1.09 13.07 5.57
C LEU A 55 0.18 12.24 5.71
N GLY A 56 1.29 12.82 5.29
CA GLY A 56 2.61 12.25 5.50
C GLY A 56 3.18 12.59 6.88
N SER A 57 4.36 12.06 7.18
CA SER A 57 5.05 12.27 8.46
C SER A 57 6.27 13.19 8.33
N GLY A 58 6.30 14.05 7.31
CA GLY A 58 7.39 15.01 7.13
C GLY A 58 7.47 16.05 8.25
N PRO A 59 8.65 16.64 8.49
CA PRO A 59 8.83 17.59 9.59
C PRO A 59 7.94 18.83 9.51
N SER A 60 7.62 19.29 8.31
CA SER A 60 6.82 20.50 8.09
C SER A 60 5.37 20.36 8.56
N ILE A 61 4.82 19.14 8.58
CA ILE A 61 3.44 18.92 8.99
C ILE A 61 3.24 19.10 10.49
N LYS A 62 4.32 19.03 11.27
CA LYS A 62 4.28 19.10 12.72
C LYS A 62 3.69 20.42 13.24
N ASP A 63 3.93 21.50 12.53
CA ASP A 63 3.50 22.86 12.92
C ASP A 63 2.15 23.26 12.29
N GLU A 64 1.54 22.36 11.50
CA GLU A 64 0.26 22.63 10.85
C GLU A 64 -0.91 22.31 11.79
N ASP A 65 -1.94 23.16 11.75
CA ASP A 65 -3.19 22.87 12.44
C ASP A 65 -4.08 21.99 11.54
N LEU A 66 -4.17 20.71 11.90
CA LEU A 66 -4.91 19.71 11.12
C LEU A 66 -6.29 19.38 11.69
N LYS A 67 -6.71 20.05 12.76
CA LYS A 67 -8.01 19.82 13.39
C LYS A 67 -9.21 19.92 12.44
N PRO A 68 -9.22 20.83 11.45
CA PRO A 68 -10.32 20.91 10.49
C PRO A 68 -10.53 19.63 9.67
N LEU A 69 -9.53 18.75 9.58
CA LEU A 69 -9.62 17.50 8.85
C LEU A 69 -10.44 16.42 9.58
N LYS A 70 -10.91 16.69 10.78
CA LYS A 70 -11.75 15.78 11.54
C LYS A 70 -12.99 15.32 10.75
N ASN A 71 -13.57 16.19 9.97
CA ASN A 71 -14.76 15.92 9.17
C ASN A 71 -14.47 15.57 7.71
N GLU A 72 -13.22 15.26 7.40
CA GLU A 72 -12.78 14.92 6.05
C GLU A 72 -12.29 13.48 5.97
N ILE A 73 -12.29 12.92 4.76
CA ILE A 73 -11.68 11.62 4.50
C ILE A 73 -10.15 11.80 4.56
N VAL A 74 -9.49 11.05 5.42
CA VAL A 74 -8.06 11.17 5.67
C VAL A 74 -7.36 9.83 5.50
N PHE A 75 -6.25 9.85 4.76
CA PHE A 75 -5.28 8.75 4.72
C PHE A 75 -4.02 9.20 5.47
N ALA A 76 -3.79 8.65 6.64
CA ALA A 76 -2.57 8.90 7.41
C ALA A 76 -1.52 7.84 7.06
N LEU A 77 -0.27 8.26 6.90
CA LEU A 77 0.83 7.41 6.46
C LEU A 77 1.94 7.33 7.49
N ASN A 78 2.51 6.14 7.63
CA ASN A 78 3.73 5.89 8.41
C ASN A 78 3.62 6.39 9.87
N ASN A 79 4.51 7.30 10.28
CA ASN A 79 4.61 7.77 11.66
C ASN A 79 3.70 8.96 11.98
N PHE A 80 2.68 9.23 11.18
CA PHE A 80 1.77 10.34 11.43
C PHE A 80 1.12 10.28 12.82
N TYR A 81 1.03 9.12 13.44
CA TYR A 81 0.46 8.95 14.78
C TYR A 81 1.16 9.78 15.87
N VAL A 82 2.39 10.26 15.63
CA VAL A 82 3.10 11.14 16.58
C VAL A 82 2.65 12.61 16.52
N HIS A 83 1.80 12.98 15.56
CA HIS A 83 1.28 14.33 15.46
C HIS A 83 0.31 14.63 16.60
N ASP A 84 0.38 15.85 17.16
CA ASP A 84 -0.44 16.25 18.31
C ASP A 84 -1.94 16.16 18.02
N ASP A 85 -2.36 16.44 16.79
CA ASP A 85 -3.76 16.43 16.38
C ASP A 85 -4.25 15.04 15.92
N PHE A 86 -3.41 14.01 16.00
CA PHE A 86 -3.73 12.69 15.46
C PHE A 86 -5.03 12.11 16.02
N TYR A 87 -5.16 12.09 17.33
CA TYR A 87 -6.36 11.52 17.97
C TYR A 87 -7.62 12.29 17.64
N GLU A 88 -7.54 13.60 17.59
CA GLU A 88 -8.69 14.44 17.25
C GLU A 88 -9.15 14.24 15.81
N ILE A 89 -8.21 14.17 14.86
CA ILE A 89 -8.51 13.90 13.45
C ILE A 89 -9.14 12.54 13.28
N MET A 90 -8.54 11.50 13.87
CA MET A 90 -8.96 10.12 13.69
C MET A 90 -10.24 9.76 14.45
N SER A 91 -10.65 10.57 15.41
CA SER A 91 -11.90 10.37 16.17
C SER A 91 -13.16 10.87 15.45
N GLY A 92 -13.00 11.51 14.28
CA GLY A 92 -14.14 12.00 13.50
C GLY A 92 -15.05 10.86 12.99
N GLU A 93 -16.30 11.21 12.72
CA GLU A 93 -17.29 10.25 12.20
C GLU A 93 -17.05 9.84 10.76
N VAL A 94 -16.35 10.68 9.99
CA VAL A 94 -15.98 10.39 8.60
C VAL A 94 -14.89 9.34 8.56
N GLU A 95 -14.90 8.51 7.55
CA GLU A 95 -13.95 7.39 7.44
C GLU A 95 -12.49 7.85 7.41
N LYS A 96 -11.67 7.17 8.19
CA LYS A 96 -10.24 7.40 8.32
C LYS A 96 -9.49 6.14 7.97
N TYR A 97 -8.40 6.30 7.25
CA TYR A 97 -7.54 5.19 6.86
C TYR A 97 -6.12 5.43 7.35
N TYR A 98 -5.47 4.38 7.77
CA TYR A 98 -4.09 4.45 8.21
C TYR A 98 -3.27 3.39 7.49
N MET A 99 -2.16 3.79 6.87
CA MET A 99 -1.27 2.89 6.15
C MET A 99 0.15 2.99 6.69
N THR A 100 0.71 1.87 7.06
CA THR A 100 2.10 1.78 7.49
C THR A 100 2.88 0.87 6.55
N ALA A 101 4.13 1.23 6.26
CA ALA A 101 5.05 0.33 5.62
C ALA A 101 5.65 -0.63 6.66
N PRO A 102 5.85 -1.90 6.30
CA PRO A 102 6.50 -2.85 7.18
C PRO A 102 7.98 -2.53 7.41
#